data_9de8ca688405bcc8989631ee909716a0
#
_entry.id   9de8ca688405bcc8989631ee909716a0
#
_cell.length_a   1.000
_cell.length_b   1.000
_cell.length_c   1.000
_cell.angle_alpha   90.00
_cell.angle_beta   90.00
_cell.angle_gamma   90.00
#
_symmetry.space_group_name_H-M   'P 1'
#
loop_
_entity.id
_entity.type
_entity.pdbx_description
1 polymer ?
#
loop_
_entity_poly.entity_id
_entity_poly.type
_entity_poly.pdbx_seq_one_letter_code
_entity_poly.pdbx_strand_id
1 'polypeptide(L)'
;MVASATNRNADGSEDIGLMQINSIHLPKLATFGVTRASLFNACVNAYVGAWILRKNIDRFGPTWKAVGAYNASSPHKQLAYANKILAQWQTLQRRAMSQN
;
A
#
# COMPACT_ATOMS: atom_id res chain seq x y z
N MET A 1 -10.41 -6.80 1.69
CA MET A 1 -9.49 -6.33 2.75
C MET A 1 -10.29 -5.77 3.91
N VAL A 2 -9.83 -6.01 5.11
CA VAL A 2 -10.50 -5.58 6.35
C VAL A 2 -9.71 -4.40 6.92
N ALA A 3 -10.42 -3.33 7.35
CA ALA A 3 -9.78 -2.11 7.87
C ALA A 3 -8.91 -2.38 9.11
N SER A 4 -9.24 -3.41 9.89
CA SER A 4 -8.49 -3.79 11.10
C SER A 4 -7.42 -4.85 10.84
N ALA A 5 -7.21 -5.27 9.59
CA ALA A 5 -6.23 -6.32 9.28
C ALA A 5 -4.80 -5.87 9.55
N THR A 6 -4.00 -6.77 10.13
CA THR A 6 -2.57 -6.58 10.30
C THR A 6 -1.82 -7.83 9.86
N ASN A 7 -0.64 -7.65 9.28
CA ASN A 7 0.27 -8.74 8.95
C ASN A 7 1.65 -8.41 9.48
N ARG A 8 2.27 -9.37 10.18
CA ARG A 8 3.63 -9.21 10.68
C ARG A 8 4.62 -9.79 9.66
N ASN A 9 5.67 -9.03 9.37
CA ASN A 9 6.73 -9.42 8.45
C ASN A 9 7.92 -10.07 9.19
N ALA A 10 8.77 -10.78 8.44
CA ALA A 10 9.92 -11.47 9.00
C ALA A 10 10.94 -10.51 9.65
N ASP A 11 11.01 -9.26 9.21
CA ASP A 11 11.92 -8.23 9.74
C ASP A 11 11.40 -7.55 11.01
N GLY A 12 10.25 -7.99 11.53
CA GLY A 12 9.62 -7.39 12.71
C GLY A 12 8.69 -6.22 12.41
N SER A 13 8.65 -5.73 11.17
CA SER A 13 7.67 -4.73 10.77
C SER A 13 6.28 -5.34 10.61
N GLU A 14 5.26 -4.51 10.54
CA GLU A 14 3.90 -4.97 10.26
C GLU A 14 3.24 -4.10 9.17
N ASP A 15 2.29 -4.70 8.49
CA ASP A 15 1.45 -4.00 7.51
C ASP A 15 0.07 -3.80 8.15
N ILE A 16 -0.44 -2.57 8.10
CA ILE A 16 -1.56 -2.13 8.93
C ILE A 16 -2.72 -1.64 8.07
N GLY A 17 -3.91 -2.20 8.34
CA GLY A 17 -5.17 -1.70 7.85
C GLY A 17 -5.46 -1.98 6.39
N LEU A 18 -6.42 -1.25 5.85
CA LEU A 18 -7.00 -1.46 4.53
C LEU A 18 -5.96 -1.50 3.41
N MET A 19 -5.04 -0.55 3.40
CA MET A 19 -3.99 -0.44 2.38
C MET A 19 -2.68 -1.11 2.79
N GLN A 20 -2.67 -1.82 3.93
CA GLN A 20 -1.50 -2.53 4.44
C GLN A 20 -0.27 -1.61 4.54
N ILE A 21 -0.43 -0.50 5.27
CA ILE A 21 0.63 0.48 5.50
C ILE A 21 1.71 -0.15 6.39
N ASN A 22 2.95 -0.16 5.90
CA ASN A 22 4.06 -0.73 6.65
C ASN A 22 4.43 0.17 7.84
N SER A 23 4.73 -0.44 8.98
CA SER A 23 5.05 0.25 10.23
C SER A 23 6.32 1.12 10.16
N ILE A 24 7.18 0.89 9.17
CA ILE A 24 8.38 1.72 8.96
C ILE A 24 8.02 3.20 8.69
N HIS A 25 6.79 3.47 8.24
CA HIS A 25 6.33 4.84 7.98
C HIS A 25 5.83 5.55 9.24
N LEU A 26 5.64 4.84 10.37
CA LEU A 26 5.07 5.42 11.59
C LEU A 26 5.85 6.61 12.14
N PRO A 27 7.19 6.59 12.18
CA PRO A 27 7.93 7.75 12.69
C PRO A 27 7.65 9.03 11.89
N LYS A 28 7.58 8.91 10.57
CA LYS A 28 7.28 10.06 9.70
C LYS A 28 5.83 10.49 9.85
N LEU A 29 4.91 9.54 9.91
CA LEU A 29 3.48 9.81 10.06
C LEU A 29 3.16 10.48 11.39
N ALA A 30 3.91 10.17 12.45
CA ALA A 30 3.73 10.79 13.76
C ALA A 30 3.92 12.31 13.69
N THR A 31 4.77 12.81 12.80
CA THR A 31 4.98 14.26 12.63
C THR A 31 3.73 14.96 12.12
N PHE A 32 2.79 14.22 11.52
CA PHE A 32 1.51 14.73 11.05
C PHE A 32 0.34 14.34 11.95
N GLY A 33 0.63 13.80 13.13
CA GLY A 33 -0.41 13.40 14.09
C GLY A 33 -1.06 12.06 13.76
N VAL A 34 -0.53 11.29 12.81
CA VAL A 34 -1.06 9.98 12.45
C VAL A 34 -0.34 8.92 13.27
N THR A 35 -1.12 8.11 13.98
CA THR A 35 -0.62 7.03 14.83
C THR A 35 -0.99 5.66 14.25
N ARG A 36 -0.42 4.59 14.83
CA ARG A 36 -0.82 3.23 14.49
C ARG A 36 -2.33 3.04 14.65
N ALA A 37 -2.91 3.56 15.74
CA ALA A 37 -4.35 3.48 15.98
C ALA A 37 -5.16 4.20 14.89
N SER A 38 -4.69 5.36 14.42
CA SER A 38 -5.34 6.11 13.34
C SER A 38 -5.42 5.31 12.04
N LEU A 39 -4.45 4.44 11.79
CA LEU A 39 -4.39 3.66 10.56
C LEU A 39 -5.46 2.57 10.46
N PHE A 40 -6.17 2.28 11.55
CA PHE A 40 -7.33 1.38 11.49
C PHE A 40 -8.60 2.08 11.00
N ASN A 41 -8.60 3.40 10.90
CA ASN A 41 -9.67 4.12 10.22
C ASN A 41 -9.45 4.00 8.71
N ALA A 42 -10.45 3.52 7.99
CA ALA A 42 -10.32 3.23 6.56
C ALA A 42 -9.99 4.48 5.74
N CYS A 43 -10.60 5.62 6.05
CA CYS A 43 -10.33 6.87 5.32
C CYS A 43 -8.91 7.38 5.56
N VAL A 44 -8.45 7.36 6.80
CA VAL A 44 -7.08 7.76 7.15
C VAL A 44 -6.09 6.83 6.47
N ASN A 45 -6.33 5.52 6.53
CA ASN A 45 -5.45 4.52 5.93
C ASN A 45 -5.34 4.72 4.41
N ALA A 46 -6.47 4.90 3.72
CA ALA A 46 -6.48 5.13 2.28
C ALA A 46 -5.73 6.41 1.89
N TYR A 47 -5.90 7.47 2.67
CA TYR A 47 -5.20 8.73 2.44
C TYR A 47 -3.69 8.57 2.59
N VAL A 48 -3.26 7.92 3.65
CA VAL A 48 -1.83 7.63 3.89
C VAL A 48 -1.27 6.73 2.80
N GLY A 49 -2.02 5.71 2.39
CA GLY A 49 -1.62 4.83 1.30
C GLY A 49 -1.39 5.58 0.00
N ALA A 50 -2.30 6.47 -0.36
CA ALA A 50 -2.15 7.30 -1.55
C ALA A 50 -0.92 8.21 -1.46
N TRP A 51 -0.65 8.79 -0.29
CA TRP A 51 0.51 9.64 -0.07
C TRP A 51 1.83 8.86 -0.23
N ILE A 52 1.89 7.65 0.34
CA ILE A 52 3.08 6.78 0.21
C ILE A 52 3.30 6.41 -1.25
N LEU A 53 2.24 6.02 -1.96
CA LEU A 53 2.33 5.69 -3.37
C LEU A 53 2.81 6.88 -4.20
N ARG A 54 2.32 8.08 -3.90
CA ARG A 54 2.78 9.30 -4.57
C ARG A 54 4.27 9.53 -4.37
N LYS A 55 4.78 9.32 -3.15
CA LYS A 55 6.20 9.44 -2.87
C LYS A 55 7.01 8.40 -3.65
N ASN A 56 6.51 7.18 -3.78
CA ASN A 56 7.16 6.14 -4.55
C ASN A 56 7.20 6.50 -6.05
N ILE A 57 6.13 7.07 -6.57
CA ILE A 57 6.10 7.54 -7.96
C ILE A 57 7.13 8.66 -8.17
N ASP A 58 7.24 9.59 -7.23
CA ASP A 58 8.23 10.65 -7.30
C ASP A 58 9.66 10.11 -7.28
N ARG A 59 9.89 9.01 -6.54
CA ARG A 59 11.21 8.39 -6.40
C ARG A 59 11.58 7.47 -7.56
N PHE A 60 10.64 6.64 -8.01
CA PHE A 60 10.89 5.57 -8.98
C PHE A 60 10.27 5.82 -10.36
N GLY A 61 9.49 6.89 -10.50
CA GLY A 61 8.68 7.15 -11.68
C GLY A 61 7.35 6.39 -11.66
N PRO A 62 6.43 6.68 -12.60
CA PRO A 62 5.11 6.05 -12.66
C PRO A 62 5.20 4.65 -13.27
N THR A 63 5.83 3.72 -12.56
CA THR A 63 6.10 2.35 -13.01
C THR A 63 5.57 1.33 -11.99
N TRP A 64 5.52 0.07 -12.41
CA TRP A 64 5.18 -1.03 -11.50
C TRP A 64 6.18 -1.19 -10.37
N LYS A 65 7.41 -0.69 -10.53
CA LYS A 65 8.39 -0.66 -9.45
C LYS A 65 7.93 0.23 -8.30
N ALA A 66 7.31 1.39 -8.61
CA ALA A 66 6.76 2.28 -7.58
C ALA A 66 5.63 1.59 -6.82
N VAL A 67 4.75 0.87 -7.52
CA VAL A 67 3.67 0.09 -6.90
C VAL A 67 4.24 -1.03 -6.04
N GLY A 68 5.25 -1.74 -6.54
CA GLY A 68 5.90 -2.82 -5.79
C GLY A 68 6.61 -2.31 -4.54
N ALA A 69 7.28 -1.17 -4.63
CA ALA A 69 7.99 -0.55 -3.51
C ALA A 69 7.05 -0.10 -2.39
N TYR A 70 5.78 0.13 -2.67
CA TYR A 70 4.78 0.52 -1.70
C TYR A 70 4.74 -0.43 -0.49
N ASN A 71 4.82 -1.74 -0.74
CA ASN A 71 4.58 -2.75 0.30
C ASN A 71 5.83 -3.53 0.69
N ALA A 72 6.92 -3.44 -0.05
CA ALA A 72 8.05 -4.34 0.18
C ALA A 72 9.39 -3.68 -0.11
N SER A 73 10.39 -4.00 0.71
CA SER A 73 11.75 -3.50 0.55
C SER A 73 12.59 -4.40 -0.38
N SER A 74 12.25 -5.69 -0.50
CA SER A 74 13.02 -6.61 -1.36
C SER A 74 12.48 -6.62 -2.78
N PRO A 75 13.34 -6.74 -3.82
CA PRO A 75 12.89 -6.80 -5.21
C PRO A 75 11.90 -7.95 -5.48
N HIS A 76 12.11 -9.09 -4.84
CA HIS A 76 11.22 -10.25 -5.00
C HIS A 76 9.80 -9.96 -4.50
N LYS A 77 9.70 -9.38 -3.30
CA LYS A 77 8.39 -9.01 -2.72
C LYS A 77 7.74 -7.87 -3.50
N GLN A 78 8.53 -6.93 -3.99
CA GLN A 78 8.04 -5.83 -4.83
C GLN A 78 7.39 -6.37 -6.10
N LEU A 79 8.04 -7.33 -6.75
CA LEU A 79 7.50 -7.95 -7.97
C LEU A 79 6.20 -8.70 -7.69
N ALA A 80 6.16 -9.49 -6.61
CA ALA A 80 4.97 -10.23 -6.22
C ALA A 80 3.78 -9.30 -5.95
N TYR A 81 4.02 -8.22 -5.23
CA TYR A 81 2.99 -7.22 -4.93
C TYR A 81 2.51 -6.51 -6.20
N ALA A 82 3.44 -6.10 -7.07
CA ALA A 82 3.10 -5.45 -8.33
C ALA A 82 2.26 -6.35 -9.23
N ASN A 83 2.58 -7.64 -9.31
CA ASN A 83 1.80 -8.60 -10.09
C ASN A 83 0.39 -8.76 -9.52
N LYS A 84 0.24 -8.78 -8.21
CA LYS A 84 -1.07 -8.84 -7.55
C LYS A 84 -1.93 -7.63 -7.90
N ILE A 85 -1.36 -6.43 -7.82
CA ILE A 85 -2.06 -5.19 -8.15
C ILE A 85 -2.43 -5.15 -9.63
N LEU A 86 -1.53 -5.58 -10.51
CA LEU A 86 -1.80 -5.63 -11.94
C LEU A 86 -2.98 -6.54 -12.24
N ALA A 87 -3.04 -7.72 -11.62
CA ALA A 87 -4.15 -8.65 -11.81
C ALA A 87 -5.49 -8.05 -11.37
N GLN A 88 -5.52 -7.34 -10.25
CA GLN A 88 -6.72 -6.66 -9.77
C GLN A 88 -7.16 -5.56 -10.73
N TRP A 89 -6.21 -4.77 -11.25
CA TRP A 89 -6.49 -3.71 -12.20
C TRP A 89 -7.08 -4.26 -13.50
N GLN A 90 -6.51 -5.34 -14.03
CA GLN A 90 -7.02 -6.00 -15.22
C GLN A 90 -8.45 -6.52 -15.03
N THR A 91 -8.76 -7.05 -13.85
CA THR A 91 -10.11 -7.49 -13.49
C THR A 91 -11.09 -6.32 -13.51
N LEU A 92 -10.71 -5.18 -12.93
CA LEU A 92 -11.55 -3.98 -12.92
C LEU A 92 -11.79 -3.45 -14.33
N GLN A 93 -10.77 -3.45 -15.18
CA GLN A 93 -10.92 -3.04 -16.58
C GLN A 93 -11.93 -3.93 -17.32
N ARG A 94 -11.83 -5.24 -17.16
CA ARG A 94 -12.76 -6.17 -17.80
C ARG A 94 -14.19 -5.93 -17.35
N ARG A 95 -14.41 -5.66 -16.05
CA ARG A 95 -15.74 -5.34 -15.52
C ARG A 95 -16.28 -4.04 -16.14
N ALA A 96 -15.46 -3.01 -16.21
CA ALA A 96 -15.86 -1.73 -16.79
C ALA A 96 -16.24 -1.90 -18.27
N MET A 97 -15.47 -2.67 -19.03
CA MET A 97 -15.76 -2.93 -20.45
C MET A 97 -17.03 -3.74 -20.64
N SER A 98 -17.31 -4.70 -19.77
CA SER A 98 -18.50 -5.54 -19.88
C SER A 98 -19.79 -4.81 -19.49
N GLN A 99 -19.72 -3.69 -18.81
CA GLN A 99 -20.87 -2.89 -18.42
C GLN A 99 -21.29 -1.87 -19.48
N ASN A 100 -20.48 -1.71 -20.51
CA ASN A 100 -20.79 -0.85 -21.63
C ASN A 100 -21.34 -1.69 -22.78
#